data_7dcc4e0619a3c69a34da7c2340b3c6ef
#
_entry.id   7dcc4e0619a3c69a34da7c2340b3c6ef
#
_cell.length_a   1.000
_cell.length_b   1.000
_cell.length_c   1.000
_cell.angle_alpha   90.00
_cell.angle_beta   90.00
_cell.angle_gamma   90.00
#
_symmetry.space_group_name_H-M   'P 1'
#
loop_
_entity.id
_entity.type
_entity.pdbx_description
1 polymer ?
#
loop_
_entity_poly.entity_id
_entity_poly.type
_entity_poly.pdbx_seq_one_letter_code
_entity_poly.pdbx_strand_id
1 'polypeptide(L)'
;SPSQGEDFLVEAFAGYYKQNNIDLAAEDIIVTTGGSEAIFFAFLSICDPGDEVIVFEPFYTNYNGIAFETGVNLKALTTYAEDGFQLPPAATIEKAITERTRAILICNPNNPTGTVYSRQTLEELAAVAKKHNVYVISDEVYREFTYDGLQHTSILQIPGMSQHAILIDSISKRYSACGARIGLVASKNREVMAASMKFAQARLSSPTIEQWGARAGILMDPSYFQPILEEYQRRRDAVMTGLAKIPGVVCKIPTGAFYVIAKLPIKNAERFAAWLLTDFAHEGSSVLVAPAAGFYVNPGLGLDEIRISYVLEVNKLEMAMNALAEAVKQYRRVEESESSQEKTASANA
;
A
#
# COMPACT_ATOMS: atom_id res chain seq x y z
N SER A 1 25.80 15.65 -6.96
CA SER A 1 24.35 15.94 -7.01
C SER A 1 23.89 16.61 -5.71
N PRO A 2 22.98 17.57 -5.79
CA PRO A 2 22.39 18.20 -4.60
C PRO A 2 21.64 17.19 -3.73
N SER A 3 21.65 17.44 -2.41
CA SER A 3 20.93 16.57 -1.45
C SER A 3 19.41 16.58 -1.64
N GLN A 4 18.87 17.70 -2.15
CA GLN A 4 17.46 17.83 -2.49
C GLN A 4 17.07 16.98 -3.72
N GLY A 5 18.00 16.69 -4.58
CA GLY A 5 17.81 16.15 -5.93
C GLY A 5 18.26 17.17 -6.97
N GLU A 6 18.43 16.74 -8.20
CA GLU A 6 18.78 17.60 -9.32
C GLU A 6 17.64 18.55 -9.66
N ASP A 7 17.94 19.82 -9.89
CA ASP A 7 16.94 20.88 -10.17
C ASP A 7 16.00 20.47 -11.31
N PHE A 8 16.55 19.89 -12.37
CA PHE A 8 15.76 19.44 -13.53
C PHE A 8 14.72 18.38 -13.18
N LEU A 9 14.93 17.55 -12.13
CA LEU A 9 13.99 16.52 -11.70
C LEU A 9 12.97 17.11 -10.73
N VAL A 10 13.43 17.94 -9.79
CA VAL A 10 12.54 18.62 -8.83
C VAL A 10 11.53 19.49 -9.57
N GLU A 11 11.97 20.26 -10.59
CA GLU A 11 11.10 21.06 -11.47
C GLU A 11 10.15 20.19 -12.28
N ALA A 12 10.60 19.03 -12.79
CA ALA A 12 9.73 18.10 -13.50
C ALA A 12 8.64 17.54 -12.59
N PHE A 13 8.95 17.18 -11.34
CA PHE A 13 7.95 16.77 -10.34
C PHE A 13 6.96 17.90 -10.03
N ALA A 14 7.45 19.13 -9.78
CA ALA A 14 6.56 20.27 -9.53
C ALA A 14 5.60 20.51 -10.72
N GLY A 15 6.11 20.42 -11.95
CA GLY A 15 5.29 20.49 -13.16
C GLY A 15 4.24 19.39 -13.27
N TYR A 16 4.62 18.14 -12.96
CA TYR A 16 3.72 16.99 -12.94
C TYR A 16 2.59 17.17 -11.90
N TYR A 17 2.92 17.60 -10.68
CA TYR A 17 1.90 17.85 -9.65
C TYR A 17 0.97 18.99 -10.02
N LYS A 18 1.50 20.07 -10.62
CA LYS A 18 0.67 21.18 -11.10
C LYS A 18 -0.34 20.74 -12.16
N GLN A 19 0.06 19.86 -13.10
CA GLN A 19 -0.86 19.27 -14.09
C GLN A 19 -1.96 18.43 -13.44
N ASN A 20 -1.69 17.89 -12.26
CA ASN A 20 -2.65 17.12 -11.44
C ASN A 20 -3.38 17.99 -10.39
N ASN A 21 -3.41 19.31 -10.55
CA ASN A 21 -4.04 20.25 -9.63
C ASN A 21 -3.51 20.18 -8.18
N ILE A 22 -2.22 19.88 -8.03
CA ILE A 22 -1.49 19.91 -6.75
C ILE A 22 -0.41 20.98 -6.87
N ASP A 23 -0.59 22.05 -6.10
CA ASP A 23 0.32 23.20 -6.12
C ASP A 23 1.54 22.91 -5.21
N LEU A 24 2.59 22.35 -5.77
CA LEU A 24 3.91 22.15 -5.15
C LEU A 24 4.96 22.97 -5.89
N ALA A 25 5.73 23.76 -5.15
CA ALA A 25 6.91 24.43 -5.64
C ALA A 25 8.16 23.52 -5.49
N ALA A 26 9.27 23.88 -6.10
CA ALA A 26 10.51 23.13 -6.04
C ALA A 26 10.99 22.93 -4.58
N GLU A 27 10.87 23.94 -3.74
CA GLU A 27 11.23 23.90 -2.33
C GLU A 27 10.33 23.03 -1.45
N ASP A 28 9.18 22.59 -1.97
CA ASP A 28 8.27 21.69 -1.30
C ASP A 28 8.61 20.21 -1.54
N ILE A 29 9.65 19.88 -2.33
CA ILE A 29 9.99 18.56 -2.81
C ILE A 29 11.43 18.21 -2.47
N ILE A 30 11.66 17.01 -1.93
CA ILE A 30 12.99 16.39 -1.78
C ILE A 30 12.95 15.02 -2.47
N VAL A 31 13.87 14.82 -3.42
CA VAL A 31 14.07 13.54 -4.10
C VAL A 31 14.72 12.54 -3.15
N THR A 32 14.17 11.34 -3.09
CA THR A 32 14.61 10.27 -2.18
C THR A 32 15.01 9.01 -2.95
N THR A 33 15.69 8.09 -2.26
CA THR A 33 16.06 6.76 -2.78
C THR A 33 14.86 5.82 -2.72
N GLY A 34 13.80 6.17 -3.46
CA GLY A 34 12.50 5.50 -3.49
C GLY A 34 11.58 5.94 -2.35
N GLY A 35 10.33 5.46 -2.40
CA GLY A 35 9.30 5.80 -1.41
C GLY A 35 9.64 5.37 0.02
N SER A 36 10.41 4.28 0.20
CA SER A 36 10.81 3.83 1.55
C SER A 36 11.67 4.85 2.29
N GLU A 37 12.65 5.47 1.62
CA GLU A 37 13.43 6.54 2.23
C GLU A 37 12.57 7.79 2.48
N ALA A 38 11.61 8.07 1.62
CA ALA A 38 10.68 9.18 1.82
C ALA A 38 9.84 9.01 3.10
N ILE A 39 9.33 7.80 3.37
CA ILE A 39 8.61 7.49 4.61
C ILE A 39 9.55 7.58 5.82
N PHE A 40 10.77 7.06 5.69
CA PHE A 40 11.78 7.16 6.73
C PHE A 40 12.08 8.62 7.09
N PHE A 41 12.28 9.49 6.09
CA PHE A 41 12.47 10.92 6.32
C PHE A 41 11.23 11.56 6.94
N ALA A 42 10.02 11.19 6.51
CA ALA A 42 8.79 11.69 7.10
C ALA A 42 8.72 11.36 8.60
N PHE A 43 8.97 10.10 8.99
CA PHE A 43 8.96 9.69 10.39
C PHE A 43 9.99 10.47 11.22
N LEU A 44 11.24 10.51 10.76
CA LEU A 44 12.31 11.23 11.45
C LEU A 44 12.08 12.74 11.55
N SER A 45 11.28 13.31 10.65
CA SER A 45 11.01 14.76 10.63
C SER A 45 9.95 15.20 11.62
N ILE A 46 9.06 14.29 12.04
CA ILE A 46 7.88 14.63 12.83
C ILE A 46 7.71 13.80 14.10
N CYS A 47 8.49 12.73 14.28
CA CYS A 47 8.39 11.84 15.44
C CYS A 47 9.70 11.79 16.21
N ASP A 48 9.58 11.67 17.52
CA ASP A 48 10.65 11.23 18.42
C ASP A 48 10.47 9.74 18.76
N PRO A 49 11.52 9.03 19.21
CA PRO A 49 11.38 7.65 19.69
C PRO A 49 10.29 7.52 20.78
N GLY A 50 9.37 6.57 20.58
CA GLY A 50 8.23 6.35 21.46
C GLY A 50 6.95 7.11 21.06
N ASP A 51 7.02 8.00 20.07
CA ASP A 51 5.83 8.59 19.48
C ASP A 51 5.02 7.57 18.69
N GLU A 52 3.77 7.89 18.40
CA GLU A 52 2.82 6.99 17.73
C GLU A 52 2.45 7.50 16.34
N VAL A 53 2.36 6.57 15.39
CA VAL A 53 1.75 6.78 14.08
C VAL A 53 0.58 5.81 13.92
N ILE A 54 -0.63 6.34 13.69
CA ILE A 54 -1.81 5.53 13.42
C ILE A 54 -1.71 4.99 11.99
N VAL A 55 -1.94 3.68 11.82
CA VAL A 55 -2.01 2.96 10.53
C VAL A 55 -3.31 2.18 10.45
N PHE A 56 -3.71 1.83 9.24
CA PHE A 56 -4.92 1.01 9.00
C PHE A 56 -4.49 -0.35 8.47
N GLU A 57 -4.69 -1.38 9.26
CA GLU A 57 -4.32 -2.74 8.86
C GLU A 57 -5.46 -3.47 8.12
N PRO A 58 -5.12 -4.28 7.11
CA PRO A 58 -3.77 -4.64 6.67
C PRO A 58 -3.06 -3.49 5.93
N PHE A 59 -1.74 -3.35 6.14
CA PHE A 59 -0.92 -2.29 5.55
C PHE A 59 0.40 -2.82 4.97
N TYR A 60 1.10 -1.99 4.22
CA TYR A 60 2.38 -2.35 3.63
C TYR A 60 3.43 -2.67 4.70
N THR A 61 3.90 -3.93 4.71
CA THR A 61 4.74 -4.51 5.77
C THR A 61 6.02 -3.73 6.08
N ASN A 62 6.57 -3.00 5.09
CA ASN A 62 7.79 -2.21 5.29
C ASN A 62 7.61 -1.05 6.29
N TYR A 63 6.37 -0.63 6.56
CA TYR A 63 6.13 0.38 7.61
C TYR A 63 6.58 -0.11 8.99
N ASN A 64 6.45 -1.42 9.27
CA ASN A 64 6.96 -2.03 10.51
C ASN A 64 8.49 -1.88 10.63
N GLY A 65 9.24 -2.14 9.54
CA GLY A 65 10.68 -1.99 9.52
C GLY A 65 11.11 -0.54 9.77
N ILE A 66 10.48 0.40 9.09
CA ILE A 66 10.76 1.84 9.24
C ILE A 66 10.42 2.31 10.66
N ALA A 67 9.28 1.89 11.21
CA ALA A 67 8.90 2.21 12.58
C ALA A 67 9.90 1.66 13.60
N PHE A 68 10.37 0.43 13.41
CA PHE A 68 11.42 -0.17 14.23
C PHE A 68 12.73 0.62 14.17
N GLU A 69 13.18 0.97 12.96
CA GLU A 69 14.42 1.73 12.75
C GLU A 69 14.37 3.15 13.38
N THR A 70 13.19 3.77 13.40
CA THR A 70 12.99 5.13 13.92
C THR A 70 12.57 5.17 15.40
N GLY A 71 12.28 4.01 15.99
CA GLY A 71 11.76 3.92 17.37
C GLY A 71 10.31 4.40 17.51
N VAL A 72 9.57 4.52 16.40
CA VAL A 72 8.16 4.93 16.35
C VAL A 72 7.26 3.72 16.60
N ASN A 73 6.15 3.92 17.33
CA ASN A 73 5.15 2.90 17.55
C ASN A 73 4.03 2.99 16.52
N LEU A 74 3.77 1.91 15.78
CA LEU A 74 2.58 1.84 14.92
C LEU A 74 1.37 1.46 15.77
N LYS A 75 0.34 2.30 15.73
CA LYS A 75 -0.96 2.06 16.33
C LYS A 75 -1.96 1.66 15.26
N ALA A 76 -2.24 0.36 15.15
CA ALA A 76 -3.07 -0.16 14.10
C ALA A 76 -4.56 -0.07 14.42
N LEU A 77 -5.35 0.39 13.45
CA LEU A 77 -6.80 0.29 13.41
C LEU A 77 -7.19 -0.72 12.34
N THR A 78 -7.93 -1.75 12.72
CA THR A 78 -8.30 -2.85 11.82
C THR A 78 -9.39 -2.42 10.85
N THR A 79 -9.20 -2.78 9.57
CA THR A 79 -10.19 -2.71 8.51
C THR A 79 -10.53 -4.12 8.02
N TYR A 80 -11.68 -4.32 7.37
CA TYR A 80 -12.22 -5.64 7.13
C TYR A 80 -12.53 -5.89 5.64
N ALA A 81 -12.35 -7.13 5.21
CA ALA A 81 -12.61 -7.57 3.84
C ALA A 81 -14.09 -7.37 3.45
N GLU A 82 -14.99 -7.58 4.40
CA GLU A 82 -16.43 -7.43 4.25
C GLU A 82 -16.83 -6.01 3.83
N ASP A 83 -16.08 -4.99 4.30
CA ASP A 83 -16.30 -3.57 3.99
C ASP A 83 -15.37 -3.06 2.86
N GLY A 84 -14.57 -3.95 2.26
CA GLY A 84 -13.58 -3.58 1.25
C GLY A 84 -12.43 -2.73 1.81
N PHE A 85 -12.09 -2.95 3.07
CA PHE A 85 -11.00 -2.29 3.77
C PHE A 85 -11.10 -0.75 3.76
N GLN A 86 -12.33 -0.22 3.86
CA GLN A 86 -12.54 1.22 4.01
C GLN A 86 -12.07 1.70 5.38
N LEU A 87 -11.69 2.98 5.47
CA LEU A 87 -11.30 3.56 6.75
C LEU A 87 -12.46 3.49 7.75
N PRO A 88 -12.17 3.24 9.03
CA PRO A 88 -13.20 3.28 10.07
C PRO A 88 -13.77 4.72 10.21
N PRO A 89 -14.96 4.88 10.79
CA PRO A 89 -15.55 6.18 11.01
C PRO A 89 -14.60 7.16 11.71
N ALA A 90 -14.64 8.43 11.35
CA ALA A 90 -13.79 9.49 11.91
C ALA A 90 -13.74 9.47 13.45
N ALA A 91 -14.87 9.22 14.12
CA ALA A 91 -14.93 9.11 15.58
C ALA A 91 -14.12 7.95 16.15
N THR A 92 -13.92 6.86 15.40
CA THR A 92 -13.08 5.73 15.79
C THR A 92 -11.60 6.12 15.67
N ILE A 93 -11.24 6.80 14.58
CA ILE A 93 -9.88 7.31 14.38
C ILE A 93 -9.54 8.33 15.47
N GLU A 94 -10.46 9.23 15.75
CA GLU A 94 -10.29 10.26 16.78
C GLU A 94 -10.02 9.67 18.17
N LYS A 95 -10.76 8.63 18.55
CA LYS A 95 -10.56 7.93 19.84
C LYS A 95 -9.20 7.25 19.96
N ALA A 96 -8.57 6.92 18.85
CA ALA A 96 -7.25 6.30 18.83
C ALA A 96 -6.11 7.32 19.02
N ILE A 97 -6.36 8.61 18.83
CA ILE A 97 -5.35 9.66 19.01
C ILE A 97 -5.02 9.83 20.50
N THR A 98 -3.73 9.85 20.81
CA THR A 98 -3.17 10.11 22.14
C THR A 98 -2.24 11.33 22.09
N GLU A 99 -1.73 11.74 23.24
CA GLU A 99 -0.72 12.82 23.33
C GLU A 99 0.59 12.47 22.60
N ARG A 100 0.85 11.19 22.35
CA ARG A 100 2.03 10.70 21.61
C ARG A 100 1.76 10.58 20.10
N THR A 101 0.53 10.65 19.64
CA THR A 101 0.21 10.52 18.22
C THR A 101 0.71 11.74 17.46
N ARG A 102 1.59 11.52 16.47
CA ARG A 102 2.13 12.58 15.60
C ARG A 102 1.54 12.56 14.21
N ALA A 103 1.19 11.37 13.72
CA ALA A 103 0.64 11.25 12.37
C ALA A 103 -0.36 10.12 12.22
N ILE A 104 -1.12 10.20 11.13
CA ILE A 104 -1.92 9.13 10.56
C ILE A 104 -1.30 8.81 9.20
N LEU A 105 -0.91 7.55 8.97
CA LEU A 105 -0.32 7.09 7.72
C LEU A 105 -1.38 6.31 6.92
N ILE A 106 -1.61 6.76 5.70
CA ILE A 106 -2.46 6.07 4.71
C ILE A 106 -1.65 5.71 3.47
N CYS A 107 -2.04 4.65 2.77
CA CYS A 107 -1.61 4.32 1.43
C CYS A 107 -2.82 4.43 0.50
N ASN A 108 -2.77 5.31 -0.50
CA ASN A 108 -3.91 5.58 -1.37
C ASN A 108 -3.49 5.82 -2.83
N PRO A 109 -3.80 4.91 -3.74
CA PRO A 109 -4.43 3.58 -3.60
C PRO A 109 -3.64 2.63 -2.72
N ASN A 110 -4.34 1.70 -2.04
CA ASN A 110 -3.78 0.92 -0.96
C ASN A 110 -3.02 -0.34 -1.42
N ASN A 111 -1.89 -0.60 -0.83
CA ASN A 111 -1.22 -1.90 -0.77
C ASN A 111 -1.31 -2.39 0.69
N PRO A 112 -1.98 -3.52 1.00
CA PRO A 112 -2.23 -4.67 0.10
C PRO A 112 -3.66 -4.78 -0.46
N THR A 113 -4.59 -3.90 -0.14
CA THR A 113 -6.03 -4.12 -0.33
C THR A 113 -6.57 -3.71 -1.71
N GLY A 114 -5.87 -2.82 -2.41
CA GLY A 114 -6.35 -2.22 -3.67
C GLY A 114 -7.47 -1.19 -3.49
N THR A 115 -7.73 -0.77 -2.26
CA THR A 115 -8.77 0.23 -1.95
C THR A 115 -8.32 1.61 -2.36
N VAL A 116 -9.23 2.41 -2.93
CA VAL A 116 -9.06 3.84 -3.16
C VAL A 116 -10.01 4.59 -2.24
N TYR A 117 -9.48 5.48 -1.43
CA TYR A 117 -10.30 6.29 -0.53
C TYR A 117 -10.94 7.45 -1.29
N SER A 118 -12.22 7.66 -1.04
CA SER A 118 -12.97 8.74 -1.65
C SER A 118 -12.50 10.11 -1.14
N ARG A 119 -12.77 11.16 -1.91
CA ARG A 119 -12.52 12.54 -1.46
C ARG A 119 -13.20 12.82 -0.12
N GLN A 120 -14.44 12.37 0.06
CA GLN A 120 -15.17 12.54 1.32
C GLN A 120 -14.45 11.87 2.49
N THR A 121 -13.99 10.62 2.31
CA THR A 121 -13.21 9.89 3.34
C THR A 121 -11.95 10.66 3.72
N LEU A 122 -11.24 11.23 2.74
CA LEU A 122 -10.05 12.03 2.99
C LEU A 122 -10.37 13.37 3.68
N GLU A 123 -11.49 13.99 3.38
CA GLU A 123 -11.96 15.21 4.05
C GLU A 123 -12.33 14.95 5.52
N GLU A 124 -12.98 13.82 5.81
CA GLU A 124 -13.28 13.38 7.18
C GLU A 124 -12.00 13.10 7.97
N LEU A 125 -11.04 12.39 7.37
CA LEU A 125 -9.71 12.14 7.95
C LEU A 125 -8.96 13.45 8.23
N ALA A 126 -8.97 14.36 7.26
CA ALA A 126 -8.33 15.67 7.37
C ALA A 126 -8.95 16.53 8.49
N ALA A 127 -10.26 16.44 8.70
CA ALA A 127 -10.94 17.14 9.79
C ALA A 127 -10.42 16.64 11.16
N VAL A 128 -10.26 15.32 11.34
CA VAL A 128 -9.68 14.72 12.55
C VAL A 128 -8.24 15.19 12.73
N ALA A 129 -7.42 15.08 11.68
CA ALA A 129 -6.01 15.44 11.74
C ALA A 129 -5.80 16.91 12.14
N LYS A 130 -6.54 17.83 11.53
CA LYS A 130 -6.51 19.26 11.86
C LYS A 130 -6.98 19.55 13.30
N LYS A 131 -8.05 18.90 13.74
CA LYS A 131 -8.60 19.07 15.10
C LYS A 131 -7.59 18.73 16.18
N HIS A 132 -6.80 17.69 15.96
CA HIS A 132 -5.81 17.17 16.90
C HIS A 132 -4.38 17.61 16.61
N ASN A 133 -4.18 18.46 15.59
CA ASN A 133 -2.86 18.95 15.17
C ASN A 133 -1.86 17.82 14.89
N VAL A 134 -2.30 16.75 14.23
CA VAL A 134 -1.47 15.65 13.77
C VAL A 134 -1.29 15.72 12.25
N TYR A 135 -0.21 15.11 11.75
CA TYR A 135 0.06 15.05 10.32
C TYR A 135 -0.72 13.91 9.66
N VAL A 136 -0.94 14.00 8.35
CA VAL A 136 -1.33 12.87 7.49
C VAL A 136 -0.18 12.59 6.54
N ILE A 137 0.47 11.44 6.70
CA ILE A 137 1.43 10.91 5.74
C ILE A 137 0.63 10.11 4.73
N SER A 138 0.66 10.51 3.46
CA SER A 138 -0.05 9.85 2.36
C SER A 138 0.94 9.24 1.40
N ASP A 139 1.03 7.89 1.42
CA ASP A 139 1.79 7.12 0.45
C ASP A 139 0.95 6.97 -0.82
N GLU A 140 1.32 7.72 -1.86
CA GLU A 140 0.57 7.84 -3.12
C GLU A 140 1.29 7.16 -4.30
N VAL A 141 2.17 6.20 -4.04
CA VAL A 141 2.99 5.54 -5.09
C VAL A 141 2.17 4.81 -6.15
N TYR A 142 0.89 4.50 -5.88
CA TYR A 142 -0.03 3.86 -6.81
C TYR A 142 -1.02 4.83 -7.45
N ARG A 143 -0.87 6.14 -7.30
CA ARG A 143 -1.83 7.17 -7.70
C ARG A 143 -2.33 7.09 -9.14
N GLU A 144 -1.53 6.57 -10.07
CA GLU A 144 -1.93 6.38 -11.47
C GLU A 144 -2.84 5.15 -11.66
N PHE A 145 -2.78 4.19 -10.73
CA PHE A 145 -3.51 2.94 -10.84
C PHE A 145 -4.86 3.05 -10.14
N THR A 146 -5.82 3.63 -10.83
CA THR A 146 -7.24 3.66 -10.46
C THR A 146 -8.07 3.12 -11.62
N TYR A 147 -9.19 2.45 -11.33
CA TYR A 147 -10.00 1.73 -12.30
C TYR A 147 -11.43 2.24 -12.31
N ASP A 148 -12.20 1.79 -13.33
CA ASP A 148 -13.64 2.06 -13.45
C ASP A 148 -13.97 3.57 -13.51
N GLY A 149 -13.06 4.37 -14.09
CA GLY A 149 -13.22 5.81 -14.23
C GLY A 149 -12.98 6.62 -12.93
N LEU A 150 -12.54 5.95 -11.85
CA LEU A 150 -12.16 6.65 -10.62
C LEU A 150 -10.91 7.49 -10.83
N GLN A 151 -10.88 8.63 -10.16
CA GLN A 151 -9.72 9.50 -10.13
C GLN A 151 -9.13 9.53 -8.71
N HIS A 152 -7.81 9.42 -8.63
CA HIS A 152 -7.10 9.59 -7.37
C HIS A 152 -7.28 11.01 -6.83
N THR A 153 -7.52 11.12 -5.54
CA THR A 153 -7.48 12.39 -4.80
C THR A 153 -6.26 12.37 -3.88
N SER A 154 -5.35 13.31 -4.06
CA SER A 154 -4.21 13.50 -3.16
C SER A 154 -4.65 14.17 -1.86
N ILE A 155 -3.98 13.83 -0.75
CA ILE A 155 -4.19 14.53 0.52
C ILE A 155 -3.88 16.04 0.42
N LEU A 156 -2.97 16.43 -0.46
CA LEU A 156 -2.64 17.84 -0.72
C LEU A 156 -3.74 18.61 -1.46
N GLN A 157 -4.69 17.91 -2.07
CA GLN A 157 -5.88 18.54 -2.70
C GLN A 157 -7.02 18.77 -1.70
N ILE A 158 -6.88 18.30 -0.46
CA ILE A 158 -7.88 18.47 0.59
C ILE A 158 -7.70 19.84 1.25
N PRO A 159 -8.77 20.66 1.32
CA PRO A 159 -8.67 22.01 1.88
C PRO A 159 -8.14 22.05 3.32
N GLY A 160 -7.17 22.93 3.55
CA GLY A 160 -6.57 23.13 4.86
C GLY A 160 -5.52 22.11 5.27
N MET A 161 -5.12 21.20 4.36
CA MET A 161 -4.09 20.19 4.67
C MET A 161 -2.67 20.63 4.36
N SER A 162 -2.44 21.80 3.77
CA SER A 162 -1.12 22.28 3.36
C SER A 162 -0.05 22.21 4.46
N GLN A 163 -0.41 22.44 5.72
CA GLN A 163 0.53 22.39 6.85
C GLN A 163 0.52 21.04 7.59
N HIS A 164 -0.44 20.18 7.29
CA HIS A 164 -0.61 18.88 7.96
C HIS A 164 -0.36 17.68 7.06
N ALA A 165 -0.13 17.86 5.75
CA ALA A 165 0.08 16.78 4.80
C ALA A 165 1.54 16.58 4.46
N ILE A 166 1.96 15.31 4.44
CA ILE A 166 3.25 14.85 3.92
C ILE A 166 2.94 13.82 2.84
N LEU A 167 3.31 14.14 1.61
CA LEU A 167 3.10 13.27 0.46
C LEU A 167 4.35 12.43 0.22
N ILE A 168 4.15 11.14 0.01
CA ILE A 168 5.18 10.18 -0.41
C ILE A 168 4.82 9.69 -1.80
N ASP A 169 5.78 9.72 -2.72
CA ASP A 169 5.58 9.19 -4.07
C ASP A 169 6.87 8.55 -4.61
N SER A 170 6.75 7.80 -5.69
CA SER A 170 7.87 7.11 -6.32
C SER A 170 7.58 6.78 -7.78
N ILE A 171 8.62 6.80 -8.61
CA ILE A 171 8.55 6.32 -9.99
C ILE A 171 8.47 4.77 -10.07
N SER A 172 8.71 4.08 -8.97
CA SER A 172 8.85 2.61 -8.91
C SER A 172 7.67 1.87 -9.52
N LYS A 173 6.44 2.31 -9.23
CA LYS A 173 5.21 1.65 -9.71
C LYS A 173 4.73 2.27 -11.01
N ARG A 174 4.74 3.60 -11.07
CA ARG A 174 4.28 4.40 -12.21
C ARG A 174 4.95 4.00 -13.52
N TYR A 175 6.25 3.75 -13.51
CA TYR A 175 7.02 3.42 -14.73
C TYR A 175 7.67 2.03 -14.69
N SER A 176 7.22 1.13 -13.80
CA SER A 176 7.85 -0.18 -13.56
C SER A 176 9.35 -0.09 -13.29
N ALA A 177 9.79 1.01 -12.69
CA ALA A 177 11.20 1.38 -12.49
C ALA A 177 11.64 1.17 -11.03
N CYS A 178 11.27 0.03 -10.43
CA CYS A 178 11.54 -0.27 -9.02
C CYS A 178 13.05 -0.25 -8.69
N GLY A 179 13.90 -0.66 -9.65
CA GLY A 179 15.35 -0.71 -9.52
C GLY A 179 16.03 0.66 -9.59
N ALA A 180 15.39 1.67 -10.18
CA ALA A 180 15.96 3.01 -10.30
C ALA A 180 16.07 3.75 -8.95
N ARG A 181 15.32 3.33 -7.94
CA ARG A 181 15.38 3.89 -6.59
C ARG A 181 15.18 5.42 -6.55
N ILE A 182 14.19 5.92 -7.25
CA ILE A 182 13.79 7.34 -7.22
C ILE A 182 12.38 7.47 -6.66
N GLY A 183 12.25 8.30 -5.64
CA GLY A 183 10.99 8.72 -5.01
C GLY A 183 11.10 10.16 -4.56
N LEU A 184 10.13 10.59 -3.79
CA LEU A 184 10.13 11.92 -3.19
C LEU A 184 9.32 11.95 -1.89
N VAL A 185 9.69 12.86 -1.00
CA VAL A 185 8.86 13.39 0.07
C VAL A 185 8.52 14.84 -0.28
N ALA A 186 7.25 15.20 -0.13
CA ALA A 186 6.80 16.57 -0.37
C ALA A 186 5.84 17.06 0.70
N SER A 187 5.98 18.32 1.09
CA SER A 187 5.09 19.00 2.03
C SER A 187 5.17 20.51 1.85
N LYS A 188 4.07 21.20 2.09
CA LYS A 188 4.07 22.68 2.17
C LYS A 188 4.46 23.19 3.57
N ASN A 189 4.64 22.30 4.52
CA ASN A 189 5.11 22.65 5.87
C ASN A 189 6.63 22.84 5.86
N ARG A 190 7.08 24.06 6.06
CA ARG A 190 8.50 24.44 6.00
C ARG A 190 9.35 23.78 7.06
N GLU A 191 8.81 23.52 8.25
CA GLU A 191 9.53 22.85 9.33
C GLU A 191 9.80 21.39 8.98
N VAL A 192 8.79 20.70 8.46
CA VAL A 192 8.91 19.31 7.96
C VAL A 192 9.97 19.23 6.85
N MET A 193 9.92 20.14 5.86
CA MET A 193 10.88 20.13 4.77
C MET A 193 12.29 20.49 5.22
N ALA A 194 12.44 21.43 6.16
CA ALA A 194 13.73 21.77 6.74
C ALA A 194 14.34 20.61 7.55
N ALA A 195 13.52 19.85 8.29
CA ALA A 195 13.95 18.65 8.99
C ALA A 195 14.35 17.53 8.00
N SER A 196 13.49 17.24 7.01
CA SER A 196 13.76 16.25 5.96
C SER A 196 15.05 16.58 5.19
N MET A 197 15.34 17.87 4.95
CA MET A 197 16.56 18.29 4.26
C MET A 197 17.82 17.92 5.03
N LYS A 198 17.81 17.97 6.36
CA LYS A 198 18.96 17.54 7.18
C LYS A 198 19.27 16.07 6.99
N PHE A 199 18.24 15.22 6.91
CA PHE A 199 18.42 13.79 6.62
C PHE A 199 18.88 13.56 5.18
N ALA A 200 18.35 14.32 4.23
CA ALA A 200 18.82 14.29 2.84
C ALA A 200 20.30 14.69 2.71
N GLN A 201 20.74 15.70 3.46
CA GLN A 201 22.14 16.10 3.53
C GLN A 201 23.04 15.03 4.18
N ALA A 202 22.57 14.35 5.21
CA ALA A 202 23.30 13.26 5.85
C ALA A 202 23.45 12.04 4.91
N ARG A 203 22.41 11.72 4.12
CA ARG A 203 22.42 10.67 3.09
C ARG A 203 23.28 11.06 1.88
N LEU A 204 23.50 12.34 1.61
CA LEU A 204 24.10 12.97 0.43
C LEU A 204 23.07 13.12 -0.70
N SER A 205 23.22 12.40 -1.82
CA SER A 205 22.31 12.55 -2.97
C SER A 205 21.65 11.23 -3.37
N SER A 206 20.47 11.32 -3.99
CA SER A 206 19.87 10.19 -4.70
C SER A 206 20.67 9.86 -5.97
N PRO A 207 20.57 8.63 -6.52
CA PRO A 207 21.33 8.22 -7.71
C PRO A 207 21.12 9.17 -8.90
N THR A 208 22.19 9.76 -9.40
CA THR A 208 22.12 10.87 -10.40
C THR A 208 21.66 10.41 -11.78
N ILE A 209 22.14 9.24 -12.24
CA ILE A 209 21.80 8.74 -13.58
C ILE A 209 20.30 8.38 -13.62
N GLU A 210 19.81 7.78 -12.56
CA GLU A 210 18.41 7.38 -12.41
C GLU A 210 17.47 8.60 -12.31
N GLN A 211 17.98 9.74 -11.82
CA GLN A 211 17.23 10.99 -11.82
C GLN A 211 16.96 11.49 -13.25
N TRP A 212 17.92 11.33 -14.19
CA TRP A 212 17.70 11.62 -15.60
C TRP A 212 16.65 10.70 -16.23
N GLY A 213 16.69 9.40 -15.89
CA GLY A 213 15.67 8.45 -16.32
C GLY A 213 14.28 8.78 -15.75
N ALA A 214 14.22 9.16 -14.47
CA ALA A 214 12.98 9.58 -13.82
C ALA A 214 12.37 10.81 -14.50
N ARG A 215 13.19 11.83 -14.79
CA ARG A 215 12.74 13.02 -15.53
C ARG A 215 12.13 12.67 -16.88
N ALA A 216 12.79 11.80 -17.64
CA ALA A 216 12.27 11.38 -18.94
C ALA A 216 10.89 10.72 -18.80
N GLY A 217 10.70 9.86 -17.80
CA GLY A 217 9.41 9.25 -17.50
C GLY A 217 8.33 10.29 -17.13
N ILE A 218 8.65 11.22 -16.22
CA ILE A 218 7.70 12.24 -15.74
C ILE A 218 7.23 13.19 -16.86
N LEU A 219 8.08 13.45 -17.84
CA LEU A 219 7.76 14.30 -18.97
C LEU A 219 7.06 13.56 -20.13
N MET A 220 6.78 12.26 -19.99
CA MET A 220 6.01 11.52 -21.00
C MET A 220 4.57 12.08 -21.08
N ASP A 221 3.99 11.96 -22.26
CA ASP A 221 2.60 12.30 -22.48
C ASP A 221 1.68 11.46 -21.56
N PRO A 222 0.68 12.08 -20.90
CA PRO A 222 -0.24 11.35 -20.02
C PRO A 222 -0.94 10.16 -20.68
N SER A 223 -1.12 10.15 -21.99
CA SER A 223 -1.69 9.02 -22.73
C SER A 223 -0.88 7.72 -22.62
N TYR A 224 0.38 7.81 -22.19
CA TYR A 224 1.23 6.64 -21.89
C TYR A 224 0.56 5.67 -20.90
N PHE A 225 -0.20 6.20 -19.94
CA PHE A 225 -0.83 5.36 -18.91
C PHE A 225 -2.09 4.65 -19.39
N GLN A 226 -2.79 5.17 -20.39
CA GLN A 226 -4.07 4.63 -20.82
C GLN A 226 -4.03 3.13 -21.14
N PRO A 227 -3.15 2.63 -22.03
CA PRO A 227 -3.10 1.20 -22.33
C PRO A 227 -2.63 0.36 -21.13
N ILE A 228 -1.82 0.93 -20.22
CA ILE A 228 -1.35 0.26 -19.01
C ILE A 228 -2.52 0.06 -18.05
N LEU A 229 -3.34 1.09 -17.82
CA LEU A 229 -4.50 1.03 -16.93
C LEU A 229 -5.55 0.05 -17.46
N GLU A 230 -5.83 0.07 -18.75
CA GLU A 230 -6.75 -0.88 -19.41
C GLU A 230 -6.27 -2.33 -19.24
N GLU A 231 -4.97 -2.57 -19.37
CA GLU A 231 -4.39 -3.91 -19.14
C GLU A 231 -4.50 -4.34 -17.68
N TYR A 232 -4.16 -3.47 -16.73
CA TYR A 232 -4.27 -3.80 -15.30
C TYR A 232 -5.74 -3.99 -14.86
N GLN A 233 -6.67 -3.26 -15.44
CA GLN A 233 -8.10 -3.47 -15.21
C GLN A 233 -8.53 -4.86 -15.73
N ARG A 234 -8.11 -5.28 -16.93
CA ARG A 234 -8.36 -6.63 -17.43
C ARG A 234 -7.78 -7.72 -16.53
N ARG A 235 -6.56 -7.51 -16.02
CA ARG A 235 -5.91 -8.44 -15.09
C ARG A 235 -6.68 -8.56 -13.78
N ARG A 236 -7.09 -7.43 -13.21
CA ARG A 236 -7.97 -7.39 -12.03
C ARG A 236 -9.24 -8.21 -12.27
N ASP A 237 -9.92 -7.96 -13.38
CA ASP A 237 -11.21 -8.58 -13.70
C ASP A 237 -11.07 -10.09 -13.88
N ALA A 238 -9.97 -10.57 -14.47
CA ALA A 238 -9.65 -11.98 -14.57
C ALA A 238 -9.47 -12.63 -13.18
N VAL A 239 -8.73 -11.98 -12.27
CA VAL A 239 -8.56 -12.46 -10.90
C VAL A 239 -9.90 -12.47 -10.16
N MET A 240 -10.69 -11.41 -10.24
CA MET A 240 -11.98 -11.33 -9.56
C MET A 240 -12.98 -12.38 -10.10
N THR A 241 -12.98 -12.61 -11.42
CA THR A 241 -13.78 -13.68 -12.05
C THR A 241 -13.36 -15.06 -11.52
N GLY A 242 -12.06 -15.28 -11.31
CA GLY A 242 -11.55 -16.53 -10.76
C GLY A 242 -11.91 -16.72 -9.30
N LEU A 243 -11.73 -15.68 -8.46
CA LEU A 243 -12.09 -15.71 -7.05
C LEU A 243 -13.58 -15.97 -6.81
N ALA A 244 -14.45 -15.41 -7.68
CA ALA A 244 -15.90 -15.64 -7.61
C ALA A 244 -16.31 -17.11 -7.79
N LYS A 245 -15.44 -17.95 -8.38
CA LYS A 245 -15.67 -19.40 -8.53
C LYS A 245 -15.38 -20.20 -7.26
N ILE A 246 -14.75 -19.60 -6.24
CA ILE A 246 -14.37 -20.28 -5.01
C ILE A 246 -15.47 -20.07 -3.96
N PRO A 247 -16.27 -21.10 -3.59
CA PRO A 247 -17.34 -20.95 -2.61
C PRO A 247 -16.79 -20.53 -1.24
N GLY A 248 -17.39 -19.49 -0.65
CA GLY A 248 -17.03 -19.00 0.68
C GLY A 248 -15.89 -17.98 0.70
N VAL A 249 -15.36 -17.57 -0.45
CA VAL A 249 -14.42 -16.43 -0.53
C VAL A 249 -15.13 -15.12 -0.22
N VAL A 250 -14.50 -14.29 0.63
CA VAL A 250 -14.91 -12.90 0.85
C VAL A 250 -13.87 -11.99 0.23
N CYS A 251 -14.29 -11.19 -0.74
CA CYS A 251 -13.42 -10.26 -1.43
C CYS A 251 -14.25 -9.16 -2.11
N LYS A 252 -13.86 -7.90 -1.93
CA LYS A 252 -14.41 -6.78 -2.70
C LYS A 252 -13.53 -6.49 -3.91
N ILE A 253 -14.13 -5.97 -4.98
CA ILE A 253 -13.40 -5.59 -6.18
C ILE A 253 -12.46 -4.42 -5.84
N PRO A 254 -11.13 -4.58 -6.01
CA PRO A 254 -10.19 -3.50 -5.78
C PRO A 254 -10.38 -2.40 -6.82
N THR A 255 -10.32 -1.17 -6.37
CA THR A 255 -10.55 0.02 -7.22
C THR A 255 -9.26 0.71 -7.63
N GLY A 256 -8.11 0.25 -7.11
CA GLY A 256 -6.79 0.77 -7.48
C GLY A 256 -5.64 -0.16 -7.12
N ALA A 257 -4.42 0.33 -7.28
CA ALA A 257 -3.18 -0.42 -7.18
C ALA A 257 -3.20 -1.68 -8.09
N PHE A 258 -2.50 -2.73 -7.75
CA PHE A 258 -2.55 -4.02 -8.49
C PHE A 258 -2.48 -5.21 -7.53
N TYR A 259 -3.20 -5.07 -6.42
CA TYR A 259 -3.33 -6.08 -5.37
C TYR A 259 -4.78 -6.28 -4.97
N VAL A 260 -5.05 -7.44 -4.42
CA VAL A 260 -6.30 -7.76 -3.75
C VAL A 260 -6.01 -8.64 -2.54
N ILE A 261 -6.69 -8.39 -1.43
CA ILE A 261 -6.80 -9.33 -0.31
C ILE A 261 -8.08 -10.14 -0.51
N ALA A 262 -7.93 -11.46 -0.46
CA ALA A 262 -9.04 -12.39 -0.48
C ALA A 262 -9.02 -13.25 0.79
N LYS A 263 -10.13 -13.24 1.52
CA LYS A 263 -10.37 -14.13 2.65
C LYS A 263 -10.88 -15.45 2.11
N LEU A 264 -10.15 -16.53 2.39
CA LEU A 264 -10.44 -17.87 1.90
C LEU A 264 -11.15 -18.70 2.96
N PRO A 265 -11.94 -19.71 2.56
CA PRO A 265 -12.59 -20.63 3.49
C PRO A 265 -11.62 -21.71 4.01
N ILE A 266 -10.50 -21.28 4.60
CA ILE A 266 -9.43 -22.10 5.19
C ILE A 266 -9.09 -21.56 6.58
N LYS A 267 -8.37 -22.34 7.39
CA LYS A 267 -8.02 -21.93 8.76
C LYS A 267 -6.72 -21.13 8.85
N ASN A 268 -5.75 -21.43 7.97
CA ASN A 268 -4.42 -20.84 8.05
C ASN A 268 -3.77 -20.70 6.66
N ALA A 269 -3.63 -19.49 6.19
CA ALA A 269 -3.09 -19.18 4.87
C ALA A 269 -1.58 -19.45 4.76
N GLU A 270 -0.81 -19.40 5.87
CA GLU A 270 0.61 -19.74 5.84
C GLU A 270 0.80 -21.25 5.62
N ARG A 271 0.04 -22.07 6.33
CA ARG A 271 0.04 -23.53 6.12
C ARG A 271 -0.46 -23.88 4.72
N PHE A 272 -1.49 -23.19 4.24
CA PHE A 272 -1.99 -23.34 2.88
C PHE A 272 -0.93 -22.99 1.85
N ALA A 273 -0.23 -21.86 2.00
CA ALA A 273 0.84 -21.45 1.09
C ALA A 273 2.01 -22.44 1.07
N ALA A 274 2.41 -22.99 2.23
CA ALA A 274 3.41 -24.04 2.31
C ALA A 274 2.95 -25.30 1.56
N TRP A 275 1.70 -25.75 1.79
CA TRP A 275 1.13 -26.91 1.13
C TRP A 275 1.04 -26.74 -0.39
N LEU A 276 0.73 -25.53 -0.88
CA LEU A 276 0.74 -25.22 -2.32
C LEU A 276 2.10 -25.47 -2.97
N LEU A 277 3.20 -25.35 -2.23
CA LEU A 277 4.55 -25.50 -2.73
C LEU A 277 5.08 -26.94 -2.62
N THR A 278 4.58 -27.72 -1.66
CA THR A 278 5.11 -29.04 -1.33
C THR A 278 4.24 -30.20 -1.82
N ASP A 279 2.91 -30.02 -1.77
CA ASP A 279 1.96 -31.14 -1.92
C ASP A 279 0.94 -30.93 -3.05
N PHE A 280 0.81 -29.72 -3.57
CA PHE A 280 -0.20 -29.42 -4.57
C PHE A 280 0.39 -29.24 -5.97
N ALA A 281 -0.28 -29.87 -6.96
CA ALA A 281 -0.11 -29.56 -8.37
C ALA A 281 -1.43 -29.71 -9.12
N HIS A 282 -1.72 -28.78 -10.01
CA HIS A 282 -2.83 -28.83 -10.94
C HIS A 282 -2.28 -28.65 -12.36
N GLU A 283 -2.52 -29.65 -13.22
CA GLU A 283 -1.95 -29.70 -14.58
C GLU A 283 -0.43 -29.46 -14.63
N GLY A 284 0.29 -30.01 -13.64
CA GLY A 284 1.76 -29.89 -13.54
C GLY A 284 2.26 -28.54 -13.04
N SER A 285 1.38 -27.67 -12.56
CA SER A 285 1.72 -26.33 -12.05
C SER A 285 1.13 -26.11 -10.67
N SER A 286 1.73 -25.20 -9.90
CA SER A 286 1.18 -24.68 -8.64
C SER A 286 1.04 -23.15 -8.72
N VAL A 287 0.42 -22.57 -7.70
CA VAL A 287 0.23 -21.13 -7.56
C VAL A 287 0.92 -20.64 -6.29
N LEU A 288 1.60 -19.51 -6.38
CA LEU A 288 2.22 -18.85 -5.23
C LEU A 288 1.35 -17.68 -4.79
N VAL A 289 0.95 -17.67 -3.53
CA VAL A 289 0.19 -16.59 -2.88
C VAL A 289 0.95 -16.03 -1.68
N ALA A 290 0.68 -14.80 -1.29
CA ALA A 290 1.25 -14.23 -0.08
C ALA A 290 0.23 -14.31 1.07
N PRO A 291 0.48 -15.08 2.14
CA PRO A 291 -0.35 -15.05 3.35
C PRO A 291 -0.44 -13.65 3.92
N ALA A 292 -1.62 -13.27 4.40
CA ALA A 292 -1.87 -11.88 4.79
C ALA A 292 -1.61 -11.57 6.26
N ALA A 293 -1.37 -12.55 7.13
CA ALA A 293 -1.12 -12.32 8.56
C ALA A 293 0.02 -11.32 8.82
N GLY A 294 1.07 -11.34 7.97
CA GLY A 294 2.20 -10.40 8.08
C GLY A 294 1.88 -8.93 7.73
N PHE A 295 0.70 -8.63 7.20
CA PHE A 295 0.23 -7.25 6.95
C PHE A 295 -0.53 -6.64 8.13
N TYR A 296 -0.68 -7.40 9.23
CA TYR A 296 -1.36 -7.00 10.46
C TYR A 296 -0.35 -6.90 11.61
N VAL A 297 -0.57 -5.93 12.52
CA VAL A 297 0.15 -5.82 13.79
C VAL A 297 -0.61 -6.56 14.88
N ASN A 298 -1.94 -6.47 14.89
CA ASN A 298 -2.77 -7.14 15.88
C ASN A 298 -2.75 -8.65 15.65
N PRO A 299 -2.38 -9.44 16.67
CA PRO A 299 -2.21 -10.88 16.50
C PRO A 299 -3.56 -11.58 16.23
N GLY A 300 -3.51 -12.66 15.44
CA GLY A 300 -4.68 -13.46 15.11
C GLY A 300 -5.53 -12.96 13.94
N LEU A 301 -5.15 -11.84 13.32
CA LEU A 301 -5.80 -11.31 12.11
C LEU A 301 -5.13 -11.79 10.83
N GLY A 302 -5.86 -11.81 9.73
CA GLY A 302 -5.38 -12.19 8.41
C GLY A 302 -4.96 -13.66 8.27
N LEU A 303 -5.31 -14.52 9.23
CA LEU A 303 -4.92 -15.93 9.23
C LEU A 303 -5.52 -16.73 8.07
N ASP A 304 -6.68 -16.36 7.61
CA ASP A 304 -7.42 -16.97 6.51
C ASP A 304 -7.41 -16.11 5.23
N GLU A 305 -6.53 -15.12 5.19
CA GLU A 305 -6.43 -14.16 4.09
C GLU A 305 -5.14 -14.34 3.28
N ILE A 306 -5.24 -14.09 1.99
CA ILE A 306 -4.09 -14.05 1.07
C ILE A 306 -4.09 -12.74 0.29
N ARG A 307 -2.89 -12.22 -0.02
CA ARG A 307 -2.72 -11.17 -1.02
C ARG A 307 -2.38 -11.78 -2.38
N ILE A 308 -3.09 -11.34 -3.41
CA ILE A 308 -2.80 -11.65 -4.80
C ILE A 308 -2.31 -10.37 -5.49
N SER A 309 -1.21 -10.48 -6.24
CA SER A 309 -0.72 -9.41 -7.14
C SER A 309 -1.06 -9.79 -8.56
N TYR A 310 -1.86 -8.96 -9.26
CA TYR A 310 -2.26 -9.26 -10.64
C TYR A 310 -1.32 -8.61 -11.68
N VAL A 311 -0.03 -8.98 -11.58
CA VAL A 311 1.05 -8.44 -12.41
C VAL A 311 1.40 -9.32 -13.63
N LEU A 312 0.83 -10.52 -13.72
CA LEU A 312 1.01 -11.43 -14.84
C LEU A 312 0.02 -11.12 -15.97
N GLU A 313 0.27 -11.70 -17.14
CA GLU A 313 -0.68 -11.66 -18.28
C GLU A 313 -2.01 -12.35 -17.94
N VAL A 314 -3.10 -11.89 -18.54
CA VAL A 314 -4.47 -12.33 -18.25
C VAL A 314 -4.62 -13.86 -18.30
N ASN A 315 -4.11 -14.51 -19.34
CA ASN A 315 -4.18 -15.97 -19.50
C ASN A 315 -3.47 -16.72 -18.35
N LYS A 316 -2.32 -16.21 -17.89
CA LYS A 316 -1.59 -16.80 -16.75
C LYS A 316 -2.34 -16.57 -15.44
N LEU A 317 -3.00 -15.43 -15.28
CA LEU A 317 -3.86 -15.17 -14.13
C LEU A 317 -5.08 -16.08 -14.11
N GLU A 318 -5.73 -16.32 -15.25
CA GLU A 318 -6.83 -17.26 -15.36
C GLU A 318 -6.40 -18.69 -14.99
N MET A 319 -5.25 -19.14 -15.47
CA MET A 319 -4.68 -20.44 -15.09
C MET A 319 -4.39 -20.50 -13.58
N ALA A 320 -3.78 -19.45 -13.03
CA ALA A 320 -3.46 -19.38 -11.59
C ALA A 320 -4.75 -19.40 -10.74
N MET A 321 -5.79 -18.70 -11.16
CA MET A 321 -7.07 -18.70 -10.43
C MET A 321 -7.80 -20.05 -10.51
N ASN A 322 -7.74 -20.74 -11.65
CA ASN A 322 -8.27 -22.10 -11.77
C ASN A 322 -7.50 -23.08 -10.84
N ALA A 323 -6.16 -22.98 -10.81
CA ALA A 323 -5.34 -23.77 -9.88
C ALA A 323 -5.66 -23.43 -8.42
N LEU A 324 -5.83 -22.14 -8.06
CA LEU A 324 -6.19 -21.72 -6.71
C LEU A 324 -7.57 -22.27 -6.29
N ALA A 325 -8.55 -22.25 -7.19
CA ALA A 325 -9.89 -22.80 -6.90
C ALA A 325 -9.84 -24.30 -6.57
N GLU A 326 -9.09 -25.06 -7.36
CA GLU A 326 -8.93 -26.49 -7.10
C GLU A 326 -8.09 -26.75 -5.83
N ALA A 327 -7.06 -25.92 -5.59
CA ALA A 327 -6.24 -25.99 -4.39
C ALA A 327 -7.07 -25.77 -3.12
N VAL A 328 -7.90 -24.74 -3.06
CA VAL A 328 -8.77 -24.47 -1.89
C VAL A 328 -9.71 -25.64 -1.63
N LYS A 329 -10.30 -26.20 -2.69
CA LYS A 329 -11.19 -27.37 -2.58
C LYS A 329 -10.48 -28.60 -2.03
N GLN A 330 -9.24 -28.88 -2.46
CA GLN A 330 -8.45 -30.01 -1.96
C GLN A 330 -7.96 -29.76 -0.53
N TYR A 331 -7.44 -28.58 -0.24
CA TYR A 331 -6.90 -28.25 1.08
C TYR A 331 -7.95 -28.30 2.20
N ARG A 332 -9.17 -27.89 1.93
CA ARG A 332 -10.28 -28.04 2.89
C ARG A 332 -10.52 -29.49 3.31
N ARG A 333 -10.35 -30.44 2.39
CA ARG A 333 -10.44 -31.87 2.73
C ARG A 333 -9.28 -32.33 3.61
N VAL A 334 -8.08 -31.76 3.40
CA VAL A 334 -6.92 -32.01 4.29
C VAL A 334 -7.23 -31.51 5.70
N GLU A 335 -7.71 -30.26 5.84
CA GLU A 335 -8.09 -29.70 7.14
C GLU A 335 -9.21 -30.47 7.84
N GLU A 336 -10.19 -30.98 7.09
CA GLU A 336 -11.27 -31.82 7.64
C GLU A 336 -10.73 -33.17 8.15
N SER A 337 -9.81 -33.79 7.42
CA SER A 337 -9.18 -35.06 7.83
C SER A 337 -8.31 -34.90 9.06
N GLU A 338 -7.48 -33.85 9.13
CA GLU A 338 -6.66 -33.54 10.32
C GLU A 338 -7.55 -33.30 11.56
N SER A 339 -8.59 -32.50 11.42
CA SER A 339 -9.52 -32.21 12.52
C SER A 339 -10.27 -33.47 13.05
N SER A 340 -10.53 -34.44 12.19
CA SER A 340 -11.14 -35.71 12.55
C SER A 340 -10.17 -36.61 13.31
N GLN A 341 -8.91 -36.63 12.90
CA GLN A 341 -7.85 -37.41 13.59
C GLN A 341 -7.55 -36.85 14.98
N GLU A 342 -7.50 -35.54 15.16
CA GLU A 342 -7.29 -34.88 16.45
C GLU A 342 -8.42 -35.19 17.43
N LYS A 343 -9.67 -35.16 16.97
CA LYS A 343 -10.83 -35.54 17.79
C LYS A 343 -10.80 -37.00 18.24
N THR A 344 -10.36 -37.89 17.35
CA THR A 344 -10.25 -39.34 17.66
C THR A 344 -9.10 -39.60 18.65
N ALA A 345 -7.98 -38.89 18.49
CA ALA A 345 -6.85 -39.00 19.42
C ALA A 345 -7.20 -38.46 20.81
N SER A 346 -7.92 -37.36 20.93
CA SER A 346 -8.34 -36.78 22.20
C SER A 346 -9.48 -37.55 22.87
N ALA A 347 -10.25 -38.35 22.13
CA ALA A 347 -11.30 -39.24 22.71
C ALA A 347 -10.72 -40.57 23.25
N ASN A 348 -9.50 -40.92 22.83
CA ASN A 348 -8.82 -42.15 23.26
C ASN A 348 -7.71 -41.89 24.31
N ALA A 349 -7.50 -40.66 24.73
CA ALA A 349 -6.61 -40.23 25.81
C ALA A 349 -7.42 -39.89 27.08
#